data_478276005b3945dd2b6a3ccbef029773
#
_entry.id   478276005b3945dd2b6a3ccbef029773
#
_cell.length_a   1.000
_cell.length_b   1.000
_cell.length_c   1.000
_cell.angle_alpha   90.00
_cell.angle_beta   90.00
_cell.angle_gamma   90.00
#
_symmetry.space_group_name_H-M   'P 1'
#
loop_
_entity.id
_entity.type
_entity.pdbx_description
1 polymer ?
#
loop_
_entity_poly.entity_id
_entity_poly.type
_entity_poly.pdbx_seq_one_letter_code
_entity_poly.pdbx_strand_id
1 'polypeptide(L)'
;MNVKMDDCFQFGLGAFETISVVDGRPIFLDRHLRRLEDAARFLDLGMPAERGIDRIAVLEYLRKWMSEHDYRDRSGHMRRCALKIMLTQENVIFSMRDNPYTPDIYERGFAMDISNVRRNETSPFVYHKTMNYG
;
A
#
# COMPACT_ATOMS: atom_id res chain seq x y z
N MET A 1 -5.88 5.04 -16.92
CA MET A 1 -5.77 5.81 -15.67
C MET A 1 -5.00 7.08 -15.98
N ASN A 2 -5.55 8.25 -15.68
CA ASN A 2 -4.83 9.54 -15.82
C ASN A 2 -4.39 9.97 -14.42
N VAL A 3 -3.08 10.13 -14.23
CA VAL A 3 -2.49 10.65 -13.00
C VAL A 3 -2.26 12.15 -13.18
N LYS A 4 -2.74 12.94 -12.24
CA LYS A 4 -2.52 14.39 -12.25
C LYS A 4 -1.16 14.70 -11.63
N MET A 5 -0.49 15.69 -12.21
CA MET A 5 0.76 16.23 -11.65
C MET A 5 0.43 17.01 -10.38
N ASP A 6 1.13 16.71 -9.31
CA ASP A 6 1.00 17.36 -8.01
C ASP A 6 2.32 17.35 -7.23
N ASP A 7 2.31 17.81 -6.01
CA ASP A 7 3.50 17.87 -5.16
C ASP A 7 4.10 16.50 -4.85
N CYS A 8 3.31 15.44 -4.95
CA CYS A 8 3.85 14.09 -4.81
C CYS A 8 4.81 13.75 -5.94
N PHE A 9 4.49 14.14 -7.17
CA PHE A 9 5.36 13.91 -8.31
C PHE A 9 6.67 14.71 -8.23
N GLN A 10 6.59 15.93 -7.72
CA GLN A 10 7.74 16.83 -7.65
C GLN A 10 8.62 16.60 -6.40
N PHE A 11 7.99 16.32 -5.25
CA PHE A 11 8.66 16.34 -3.95
C PHE A 11 8.44 15.08 -3.11
N GLY A 12 7.71 14.08 -3.63
CA GLY A 12 7.37 12.87 -2.88
C GLY A 12 6.35 13.10 -1.78
N LEU A 13 5.56 14.19 -1.83
CA LEU A 13 4.55 14.52 -0.82
C LEU A 13 3.26 13.73 -1.05
N GLY A 14 3.33 12.45 -0.78
CA GLY A 14 2.21 11.52 -0.86
C GLY A 14 2.32 10.45 0.22
N ALA A 15 1.20 9.83 0.54
CA ALA A 15 1.11 8.72 1.48
C ALA A 15 0.75 7.43 0.75
N PHE A 16 1.21 6.28 1.25
CA PHE A 16 0.83 5.01 0.67
C PHE A 16 0.76 3.88 1.69
N GLU A 17 -0.01 2.87 1.34
CA GLU A 17 -0.03 1.59 2.03
C GLU A 17 0.18 0.43 1.05
N THR A 18 0.77 -0.64 1.57
CA THR A 18 0.86 -1.91 0.87
C THR A 18 0.30 -2.99 1.78
N ILE A 19 -0.79 -3.58 1.37
CA ILE A 19 -1.61 -4.48 2.15
C ILE A 19 -1.52 -5.87 1.55
N SER A 20 -1.10 -6.84 2.33
CA SER A 20 -1.12 -8.24 1.89
C SER A 20 -2.56 -8.71 1.73
N VAL A 21 -2.86 -9.39 0.64
CA VAL A 21 -4.15 -10.02 0.38
C VAL A 21 -3.93 -11.52 0.31
N VAL A 22 -4.60 -12.25 1.21
CA VAL A 22 -4.55 -13.70 1.30
C VAL A 22 -5.97 -14.24 1.17
N ASP A 23 -6.18 -15.16 0.27
CA ASP A 23 -7.50 -15.73 -0.03
C ASP A 23 -8.59 -14.66 -0.23
N GLY A 24 -8.22 -13.59 -0.95
CA GLY A 24 -9.13 -12.48 -1.23
C GLY A 24 -9.38 -11.52 -0.06
N ARG A 25 -8.71 -11.72 1.07
CA ARG A 25 -8.92 -10.91 2.28
C ARG A 25 -7.71 -10.03 2.54
N PRO A 26 -7.90 -8.71 2.68
CA PRO A 26 -6.82 -7.81 3.06
C PRO A 26 -6.46 -8.01 4.53
N ILE A 27 -5.18 -8.25 4.79
CA ILE A 27 -4.68 -8.54 6.13
C ILE A 27 -4.47 -7.22 6.89
N PHE A 28 -4.97 -7.13 8.12
CA PHE A 28 -4.87 -5.96 9.01
C PHE A 28 -5.35 -4.63 8.40
N LEU A 29 -6.40 -4.68 7.56
CA LEU A 29 -6.91 -3.52 6.81
C LEU A 29 -7.09 -2.28 7.68
N ASP A 30 -7.74 -2.40 8.85
CA ASP A 30 -8.03 -1.25 9.73
C ASP A 30 -6.75 -0.59 10.28
N ARG A 31 -5.68 -1.37 10.48
CA ARG A 31 -4.37 -0.82 10.90
C ARG A 31 -3.70 -0.06 9.77
N HIS A 32 -3.82 -0.56 8.55
CA HIS A 32 -3.31 0.12 7.35
C HIS A 32 -4.06 1.42 7.09
N LEU A 33 -5.39 1.42 7.18
CA LEU A 33 -6.20 2.62 6.98
C LEU A 33 -5.88 3.69 8.03
N ARG A 34 -5.76 3.32 9.31
CA ARG A 34 -5.32 4.26 10.37
C ARG A 34 -3.96 4.88 10.08
N ARG A 35 -2.97 4.07 9.68
CA ARG A 35 -1.63 4.58 9.37
C ARG A 35 -1.65 5.50 8.13
N LEU A 36 -2.51 5.21 7.14
CA LEU A 36 -2.73 6.09 6.00
C LEU A 36 -3.36 7.42 6.43
N GLU A 37 -4.33 7.40 7.35
CA GLU A 37 -4.93 8.60 7.93
C GLU A 37 -3.89 9.47 8.65
N ASP A 38 -3.02 8.86 9.44
CA ASP A 38 -1.96 9.57 10.16
C ASP A 38 -0.98 10.25 9.18
N ALA A 39 -0.59 9.54 8.12
CA ALA A 39 0.28 10.10 7.08
C ALA A 39 -0.44 11.18 6.25
N ALA A 40 -1.71 10.99 5.92
CA ALA A 40 -2.51 11.97 5.19
C ALA A 40 -2.70 13.26 5.98
N ARG A 41 -2.96 13.15 7.28
CA ARG A 41 -3.05 14.31 8.19
C ARG A 41 -1.73 15.04 8.30
N PHE A 42 -0.63 14.33 8.42
CA PHE A 42 0.71 14.92 8.47
C PHE A 42 1.06 15.71 7.19
N LEU A 43 0.62 15.23 6.02
CA LEU A 43 0.91 15.85 4.72
C LEU A 43 -0.22 16.77 4.20
N ASP A 44 -1.29 16.97 4.98
CA ASP A 44 -2.47 17.76 4.61
C ASP A 44 -3.11 17.32 3.27
N LEU A 45 -3.26 16.00 3.09
CA LEU A 45 -3.82 15.41 1.87
C LEU A 45 -5.35 15.24 1.88
N GLY A 46 -6.01 15.71 2.93
CA GLY A 46 -7.42 15.41 3.23
C GLY A 46 -7.59 14.00 3.84
N MET A 47 -8.76 13.76 4.43
CA MET A 47 -9.04 12.48 5.08
C MET A 47 -9.25 11.38 4.03
N PRO A 48 -8.60 10.20 4.17
CA PRO A 48 -8.74 9.11 3.21
C PRO A 48 -10.20 8.71 2.94
N ALA A 49 -11.05 8.66 3.98
CA ALA A 49 -12.46 8.31 3.83
C ALA A 49 -13.23 9.33 2.96
N GLU A 50 -12.98 10.61 3.11
CA GLU A 50 -13.57 11.68 2.28
C GLU A 50 -13.09 11.62 0.82
N ARG A 51 -11.92 11.02 0.61
CA ARG A 51 -11.29 10.79 -0.68
C ARG A 51 -11.63 9.41 -1.28
N GLY A 52 -12.61 8.70 -0.71
CA GLY A 52 -13.05 7.39 -1.20
C GLY A 52 -12.10 6.24 -0.83
N ILE A 53 -11.32 6.39 0.23
CA ILE A 53 -10.46 5.34 0.77
C ILE A 53 -10.96 4.97 2.17
N ASP A 54 -11.92 4.08 2.21
CA ASP A 54 -12.42 3.46 3.43
C ASP A 54 -12.45 1.93 3.32
N ARG A 55 -12.89 1.27 4.37
CA ARG A 55 -13.01 -0.19 4.40
C ARG A 55 -13.91 -0.73 3.30
N ILE A 56 -15.03 -0.07 3.03
CA ILE A 56 -16.02 -0.51 2.04
C ILE A 56 -15.41 -0.41 0.64
N ALA A 57 -14.87 0.75 0.30
CA ALA A 57 -14.25 1.00 -1.00
C ALA A 57 -13.10 0.04 -1.29
N VAL A 58 -12.26 -0.26 -0.30
CA VAL A 58 -11.17 -1.24 -0.44
C VAL A 58 -11.71 -2.64 -0.74
N LEU A 59 -12.73 -3.09 0.00
CA LEU A 59 -13.32 -4.42 -0.22
C LEU A 59 -14.05 -4.52 -1.55
N GLU A 60 -14.72 -3.47 -1.99
CA GLU A 60 -15.36 -3.39 -3.31
C GLU A 60 -14.33 -3.43 -4.44
N TYR A 61 -13.26 -2.65 -4.32
CA TYR A 61 -12.16 -2.68 -5.28
C TYR A 61 -11.58 -4.09 -5.41
N LEU A 62 -11.26 -4.74 -4.29
CA LEU A 62 -10.73 -6.10 -4.30
C LEU A 62 -11.70 -7.09 -4.94
N ARG A 63 -12.99 -7.04 -4.60
CA ARG A 63 -14.01 -7.92 -5.19
C ARG A 63 -14.10 -7.74 -6.69
N LYS A 64 -14.15 -6.49 -7.15
CA LYS A 64 -14.20 -6.17 -8.59
C LYS A 64 -12.94 -6.68 -9.30
N TRP A 65 -11.76 -6.35 -8.77
CA TRP A 65 -10.50 -6.78 -9.37
C TRP A 65 -10.41 -8.30 -9.48
N MET A 66 -10.82 -9.04 -8.45
CA MET A 66 -10.82 -10.50 -8.47
C MET A 66 -11.83 -11.11 -9.44
N SER A 67 -12.92 -10.43 -9.73
CA SER A 67 -13.90 -10.88 -10.73
C SER A 67 -13.42 -10.67 -12.16
N GLU A 68 -12.54 -9.70 -12.38
CA GLU A 68 -11.99 -9.35 -13.69
C GLU A 68 -10.70 -10.10 -14.02
N HIS A 69 -10.04 -10.70 -13.01
CA HIS A 69 -8.75 -11.37 -13.15
C HIS A 69 -8.82 -12.79 -12.59
N ASP A 70 -8.39 -13.76 -13.38
CA ASP A 70 -8.23 -15.13 -12.87
C ASP A 70 -6.99 -15.21 -11.96
N TYR A 71 -7.24 -14.94 -10.66
CA TYR A 71 -6.19 -14.89 -9.65
C TYR A 71 -6.09 -16.17 -8.84
N ARG A 72 -6.23 -17.32 -9.54
CA ARG A 72 -6.09 -18.64 -8.95
C ARG A 72 -4.81 -19.33 -9.41
N ASP A 73 -4.27 -20.17 -8.54
CA ASP A 73 -3.20 -21.08 -8.91
C ASP A 73 -3.76 -22.32 -9.63
N ARG A 74 -2.85 -23.19 -10.08
CA ARG A 74 -3.25 -24.44 -10.76
C ARG A 74 -4.08 -25.39 -9.90
N SER A 75 -4.08 -25.21 -8.57
CA SER A 75 -4.87 -25.99 -7.60
C SER A 75 -6.21 -25.32 -7.29
N GLY A 76 -6.52 -24.18 -7.93
CA GLY A 76 -7.77 -23.43 -7.70
C GLY A 76 -7.74 -22.52 -6.47
N HIS A 77 -6.64 -22.46 -5.72
CA HIS A 77 -6.50 -21.56 -4.59
C HIS A 77 -6.19 -20.13 -5.06
N MET A 78 -6.70 -19.15 -4.34
CA MET A 78 -6.37 -17.76 -4.62
C MET A 78 -4.91 -17.48 -4.32
N ARG A 79 -4.20 -16.89 -5.27
CA ARG A 79 -2.81 -16.50 -5.08
C ARG A 79 -2.72 -15.39 -4.03
N ARG A 80 -1.60 -15.34 -3.33
CA ARG A 80 -1.26 -14.20 -2.48
C ARG A 80 -0.89 -13.02 -3.36
N CYS A 81 -1.43 -11.86 -3.05
CA CYS A 81 -1.14 -10.61 -3.75
C CYS A 81 -0.97 -9.46 -2.77
N ALA A 82 -0.64 -8.31 -3.26
CA ALA A 82 -0.56 -7.09 -2.49
C ALA A 82 -1.38 -5.98 -3.16
N LEU A 83 -2.25 -5.36 -2.38
CA LEU A 83 -2.93 -4.13 -2.73
C LEU A 83 -2.05 -2.95 -2.31
N LYS A 84 -1.73 -2.07 -3.24
CA LYS A 84 -1.13 -0.77 -2.95
C LYS A 84 -2.18 0.32 -3.09
N ILE A 85 -2.30 1.14 -2.05
CA ILE A 85 -3.13 2.34 -2.01
C ILE A 85 -2.18 3.52 -1.97
N MET A 86 -2.36 4.48 -2.86
CA MET A 86 -1.59 5.72 -2.90
C MET A 86 -2.55 6.89 -2.83
N LEU A 87 -2.24 7.83 -1.95
CA LEU A 87 -2.98 9.07 -1.74
C LEU A 87 -2.02 10.24 -1.89
N THR A 88 -2.36 11.15 -2.80
CA THR A 88 -1.65 12.40 -3.02
C THR A 88 -2.64 13.55 -2.99
N GLN A 89 -2.20 14.78 -3.13
CA GLN A 89 -3.08 15.93 -3.18
C GLN A 89 -4.20 15.79 -4.24
N GLU A 90 -3.84 15.31 -5.44
CA GLU A 90 -4.76 15.23 -6.58
C GLU A 90 -5.20 13.80 -6.94
N ASN A 91 -4.51 12.77 -6.40
CA ASN A 91 -4.72 11.41 -6.85
C ASN A 91 -5.07 10.45 -5.71
N VAL A 92 -5.96 9.52 -6.03
CA VAL A 92 -6.19 8.27 -5.28
C VAL A 92 -5.98 7.13 -6.23
N ILE A 93 -5.03 6.24 -5.93
CA ILE A 93 -4.68 5.15 -6.82
C ILE A 93 -4.68 3.83 -6.04
N PHE A 94 -5.46 2.88 -6.55
CA PHE A 94 -5.43 1.50 -6.12
C PHE A 94 -4.71 0.67 -7.19
N SER A 95 -3.76 -0.15 -6.79
CA SER A 95 -3.08 -1.07 -7.70
C SER A 95 -2.80 -2.41 -7.04
N MET A 96 -2.90 -3.47 -7.84
CA MET A 96 -2.59 -4.83 -7.39
C MET A 96 -1.26 -5.28 -7.98
N ARG A 97 -0.54 -6.09 -7.22
CA ARG A 97 0.67 -6.78 -7.67
C ARG A 97 0.75 -8.18 -7.09
N ASP A 98 1.46 -9.06 -7.77
CA ASP A 98 1.75 -10.37 -7.25
C ASP A 98 2.61 -10.30 -5.98
N ASN A 99 2.43 -11.25 -5.09
CA ASN A 99 3.38 -11.47 -4.01
C ASN A 99 4.56 -12.29 -4.56
N PRO A 100 5.77 -11.73 -4.61
CA PRO A 100 6.94 -12.43 -5.14
C PRO A 100 7.48 -13.53 -4.21
N TYR A 101 6.96 -13.62 -2.99
CA TYR A 101 7.45 -14.56 -1.99
C TYR A 101 6.80 -15.92 -2.16
N THR A 102 7.63 -16.89 -2.54
CA THR A 102 7.26 -18.29 -2.71
C THR A 102 7.37 -19.06 -1.39
N PRO A 103 6.76 -20.25 -1.26
CA PRO A 103 6.85 -21.05 -0.04
C PRO A 103 8.28 -21.32 0.44
N ASP A 104 9.21 -21.58 -0.48
CA ASP A 104 10.62 -21.80 -0.16
C ASP A 104 11.31 -20.56 0.42
N ILE A 105 10.90 -19.36 0.02
CA ILE A 105 11.38 -18.12 0.62
C ILE A 105 10.90 -18.00 2.07
N TYR A 106 9.65 -18.38 2.35
CA TYR A 106 9.11 -18.40 3.71
C TYR A 106 9.81 -19.41 4.60
N GLU A 107 10.19 -20.58 4.05
CA GLU A 107 10.91 -21.61 4.81
C GLU A 107 12.36 -21.23 5.10
N ARG A 108 13.08 -20.74 4.12
CA ARG A 108 14.50 -20.40 4.27
C ARG A 108 14.75 -19.02 4.91
N GLY A 109 13.74 -18.12 4.87
CA GLY A 109 13.84 -16.74 5.35
C GLY A 109 14.74 -15.87 4.47
N PHE A 110 15.14 -14.72 5.03
CA PHE A 110 16.00 -13.74 4.39
C PHE A 110 17.31 -13.57 5.17
N ALA A 111 18.40 -13.41 4.44
CA ALA A 111 19.62 -12.88 5.05
C ALA A 111 19.41 -11.40 5.37
N MET A 112 19.80 -10.99 6.56
CA MET A 112 19.72 -9.61 7.02
C MET A 112 21.10 -9.12 7.45
N ASP A 113 21.36 -7.85 7.20
CA ASP A 113 22.56 -7.16 7.66
C ASP A 113 22.18 -5.79 8.26
N ILE A 114 23.05 -5.24 9.07
CA ILE A 114 22.88 -3.92 9.68
C ILE A 114 23.59 -2.89 8.79
N SER A 115 22.79 -2.04 8.13
CA SER A 115 23.31 -0.98 7.28
C SER A 115 23.98 0.12 8.12
N ASN A 116 25.08 0.67 7.61
CA ASN A 116 25.70 1.89 8.14
C ASN A 116 24.91 3.15 7.77
N VAL A 117 23.98 3.06 6.81
CA VAL A 117 23.10 4.17 6.41
C VAL A 117 22.01 4.33 7.46
N ARG A 118 21.94 5.50 8.07
CA ARG A 118 20.91 5.87 9.04
C ARG A 118 19.92 6.83 8.40
N ARG A 119 18.64 6.64 8.69
CA ARG A 119 17.64 7.67 8.41
C ARG A 119 17.86 8.86 9.34
N ASN A 120 17.57 10.06 8.84
CA ASN A 120 17.56 11.24 9.69
C ASN A 120 16.41 11.15 10.70
N GLU A 121 16.71 10.71 11.92
CA GLU A 121 15.74 10.54 13.01
C GLU A 121 15.11 11.85 13.50
N THR A 122 15.68 13.01 13.15
CA THR A 122 15.09 14.31 13.45
C THR A 122 14.05 14.75 12.42
N SER A 123 13.96 14.06 11.29
CA SER A 123 12.95 14.34 10.27
C SER A 123 11.60 13.71 10.64
N PRO A 124 10.51 14.47 10.71
CA PRO A 124 9.19 13.92 11.00
C PRO A 124 8.70 12.92 9.94
N PHE A 125 9.22 12.98 8.72
CA PHE A 125 8.89 12.05 7.65
C PHE A 125 9.20 10.58 7.97
N VAL A 126 10.18 10.31 8.83
CA VAL A 126 10.55 8.92 9.18
C VAL A 126 9.49 8.20 10.02
N TYR A 127 8.60 8.95 10.65
CA TYR A 127 7.51 8.42 11.49
C TYR A 127 6.23 8.13 10.69
N HIS A 128 6.16 8.59 9.43
CA HIS A 128 4.99 8.43 8.58
C HIS A 128 5.32 7.61 7.33
N LYS A 129 4.31 6.89 6.83
CA LYS A 129 4.45 6.11 5.59
C LYS A 129 4.19 6.98 4.38
N THR A 130 5.17 7.81 4.06
CA THR A 130 5.12 8.74 2.93
C THR A 130 5.87 8.20 1.71
N MET A 131 5.69 8.81 0.55
CA MET A 131 6.43 8.49 -0.67
C MET A 131 7.82 9.13 -0.70
N ASN A 132 8.15 9.96 0.27
CA ASN A 132 9.47 10.54 0.43
C ASN A 132 10.38 9.56 1.19
N TYR A 133 11.22 8.85 0.46
CA TYR A 133 12.19 7.88 0.99
C TYR A 133 13.63 8.40 0.97
N GLY A 134 13.80 9.68 0.76
CA GLY A 134 15.12 10.32 0.75
C GLY A 134 15.87 10.27 2.07
#